data_180fdcf09dd100ef5b3867b888b0c181
#
_entry.id   180fdcf09dd100ef5b3867b888b0c181
#
_cell.length_a   1.000
_cell.length_b   1.000
_cell.length_c   1.000
_cell.angle_alpha   90.00
_cell.angle_beta   90.00
_cell.angle_gamma   90.00
#
_symmetry.space_group_name_H-M   'P 1'
#
loop_
_entity.id
_entity.type
_entity.pdbx_description
1 polymer ?
#
loop_
_entity_poly.entity_id
_entity_poly.type
_entity_poly.pdbx_seq_one_letter_code
_entity_poly.pdbx_strand_id
1 'polypeptide(L)'
;MIKNLFKSSLMILLLTLGLSGKSFAQELKFFTIGTGGTAYTYYPVGGMIANAISKPPGSRECGKGGSCGVPNLIASAVSSRGSVDNVNAIISGLRNSGFAQSDVAYWAYTGTGTMEGKEPAKDLRTIAALFQEHIHLVALKKSNINSV
;
A
#
# COMPACT_ATOMS: atom_id res chain seq x y z
N MET A 1 -26.55 48.29 -38.53
CA MET A 1 -26.02 46.89 -38.67
C MET A 1 -24.82 46.59 -37.73
N ILE A 2 -23.81 47.44 -37.68
CA ILE A 2 -22.54 47.21 -36.88
C ILE A 2 -22.80 47.05 -35.36
N LYS A 3 -23.70 47.82 -34.76
CA LYS A 3 -24.01 47.71 -33.32
C LYS A 3 -24.60 46.38 -32.89
N ASN A 4 -25.33 45.70 -33.77
CA ASN A 4 -25.93 44.40 -33.46
C ASN A 4 -24.89 43.27 -33.57
N LEU A 5 -23.95 43.38 -34.52
CA LEU A 5 -22.82 42.45 -34.63
C LEU A 5 -21.92 42.49 -33.37
N PHE A 6 -21.66 43.70 -32.85
CA PHE A 6 -20.84 43.84 -31.63
C PHE A 6 -21.51 43.24 -30.37
N LYS A 7 -22.83 43.38 -30.22
CA LYS A 7 -23.57 42.78 -29.13
C LYS A 7 -23.61 41.24 -29.22
N SER A 8 -23.79 40.69 -30.43
CA SER A 8 -23.73 39.23 -30.63
C SER A 8 -22.35 38.66 -30.37
N SER A 9 -21.26 39.32 -30.78
CA SER A 9 -19.89 38.89 -30.55
C SER A 9 -19.53 38.92 -29.06
N LEU A 10 -19.98 39.92 -28.35
CA LEU A 10 -19.74 40.04 -26.88
C LEU A 10 -20.52 38.98 -26.10
N MET A 11 -21.70 38.63 -26.54
CA MET A 11 -22.54 37.58 -25.91
C MET A 11 -21.96 36.19 -26.11
N ILE A 12 -21.37 35.89 -27.30
CA ILE A 12 -20.68 34.64 -27.59
C ILE A 12 -19.38 34.53 -26.73
N LEU A 13 -18.63 35.61 -26.57
CA LEU A 13 -17.41 35.65 -25.76
C LEU A 13 -17.71 35.41 -24.27
N LEU A 14 -18.83 35.93 -23.75
CA LEU A 14 -19.28 35.70 -22.38
C LEU A 14 -19.74 34.26 -22.14
N LEU A 15 -20.35 33.61 -23.16
CA LEU A 15 -20.74 32.20 -23.07
C LEU A 15 -19.53 31.24 -23.01
N THR A 16 -18.44 31.57 -23.69
CA THR A 16 -17.25 30.72 -23.71
C THR A 16 -16.41 30.82 -22.41
N LEU A 17 -16.46 31.96 -21.71
CA LEU A 17 -15.77 32.10 -20.41
C LEU A 17 -16.48 31.35 -19.25
N GLY A 18 -17.78 31.07 -19.39
CA GLY A 18 -18.58 30.40 -18.36
C GLY A 18 -18.37 28.87 -18.29
N LEU A 19 -17.73 28.25 -19.28
CA LEU A 19 -17.50 26.80 -19.35
C LEU A 19 -16.16 26.33 -18.80
N SER A 20 -15.38 27.20 -18.13
CA SER A 20 -14.20 26.78 -17.38
C SER A 20 -14.63 26.02 -16.13
N GLY A 21 -15.28 24.87 -16.29
CA GLY A 21 -15.56 23.94 -15.23
C GLY A 21 -14.25 23.57 -14.53
N LYS A 22 -14.13 23.88 -13.25
CA LYS A 22 -13.02 23.39 -12.43
C LYS A 22 -13.08 21.87 -12.47
N SER A 23 -12.29 21.25 -13.33
CA SER A 23 -12.03 19.83 -13.24
C SER A 23 -11.28 19.60 -11.93
N PHE A 24 -11.99 19.17 -10.90
CA PHE A 24 -11.36 18.65 -9.70
C PHE A 24 -10.72 17.32 -10.11
N ALA A 25 -9.44 17.38 -10.48
CA ALA A 25 -8.63 16.19 -10.59
C ALA A 25 -8.65 15.52 -9.22
N GLN A 26 -9.31 14.38 -9.13
CA GLN A 26 -9.39 13.60 -7.91
C GLN A 26 -7.99 13.06 -7.61
N GLU A 27 -7.38 13.45 -6.49
CA GLU A 27 -6.03 13.04 -6.12
C GLU A 27 -5.98 11.53 -5.91
N LEU A 28 -5.16 10.86 -6.72
CA LEU A 28 -4.89 9.43 -6.59
C LEU A 28 -3.92 9.19 -5.44
N LYS A 29 -4.24 8.23 -4.59
CA LYS A 29 -3.38 7.77 -3.50
C LYS A 29 -2.83 6.39 -3.80
N PHE A 30 -1.52 6.25 -3.76
CA PHE A 30 -0.86 4.97 -3.91
C PHE A 30 -0.45 4.44 -2.54
N PHE A 31 -0.65 3.13 -2.33
CA PHE A 31 -0.31 2.47 -1.08
C PHE A 31 0.39 1.15 -1.35
N THR A 32 1.61 1.00 -0.88
CA THR A 32 2.42 -0.19 -1.09
C THR A 32 2.49 -1.05 0.16
N ILE A 33 2.30 -2.36 -0.02
CA ILE A 33 2.39 -3.37 1.03
C ILE A 33 3.58 -4.27 0.71
N GLY A 34 4.65 -4.16 1.48
CA GLY A 34 5.79 -5.07 1.39
C GLY A 34 5.40 -6.48 1.83
N THR A 35 5.77 -7.48 1.06
CA THR A 35 5.35 -8.87 1.30
C THR A 35 6.54 -9.81 1.48
N GLY A 36 6.70 -10.78 0.65
CA GLY A 36 7.80 -11.74 0.56
C GLY A 36 8.02 -12.17 -0.88
N GLY A 37 8.71 -13.25 -1.10
CA GLY A 37 8.78 -13.86 -2.41
C GLY A 37 7.38 -14.31 -2.88
N THR A 38 7.15 -14.25 -4.19
CA THR A 38 5.82 -14.48 -4.79
C THR A 38 5.22 -15.87 -4.53
N ALA A 39 6.07 -16.84 -4.22
CA ALA A 39 5.66 -18.22 -3.88
C ALA A 39 5.31 -18.40 -2.38
N TYR A 40 5.50 -17.39 -1.55
CA TYR A 40 5.28 -17.47 -0.09
C TYR A 40 4.00 -16.76 0.33
N THR A 41 3.50 -17.10 1.52
CA THR A 41 2.20 -16.68 2.06
C THR A 41 1.98 -15.17 2.08
N TYR A 42 2.98 -14.37 2.38
CA TYR A 42 2.84 -12.91 2.48
C TYR A 42 2.37 -12.27 1.17
N TYR A 43 2.86 -12.75 0.02
CA TYR A 43 2.53 -12.14 -1.27
C TYR A 43 1.05 -12.30 -1.66
N PRO A 44 0.46 -13.50 -1.71
CA PRO A 44 -0.96 -13.64 -2.02
C PRO A 44 -1.87 -12.99 -0.98
N VAL A 45 -1.54 -13.06 0.33
CA VAL A 45 -2.33 -12.38 1.37
C VAL A 45 -2.25 -10.88 1.22
N GLY A 46 -1.06 -10.33 0.95
CA GLY A 46 -0.89 -8.91 0.66
C GLY A 46 -1.66 -8.46 -0.58
N GLY A 47 -1.72 -9.29 -1.61
CA GLY A 47 -2.54 -9.06 -2.80
C GLY A 47 -4.03 -9.00 -2.51
N MET A 48 -4.54 -9.91 -1.67
CA MET A 48 -5.94 -9.89 -1.23
C MET A 48 -6.26 -8.61 -0.44
N ILE A 49 -5.38 -8.20 0.48
CA ILE A 49 -5.54 -6.96 1.26
C ILE A 49 -5.50 -5.75 0.31
N ALA A 50 -4.52 -5.69 -0.59
CA ALA A 50 -4.40 -4.60 -1.55
C ALA A 50 -5.66 -4.45 -2.40
N ASN A 51 -6.22 -5.55 -2.90
CA ASN A 51 -7.48 -5.54 -3.63
C ASN A 51 -8.65 -5.07 -2.77
N ALA A 52 -8.75 -5.54 -1.54
CA ALA A 52 -9.85 -5.21 -0.64
C ALA A 52 -9.90 -3.72 -0.28
N ILE A 53 -8.74 -3.09 -0.09
CA ILE A 53 -8.66 -1.67 0.30
C ILE A 53 -8.64 -0.72 -0.89
N SER A 54 -8.40 -1.19 -2.11
CA SER A 54 -8.36 -0.35 -3.32
C SER A 54 -9.75 0.00 -3.82
N LYS A 55 -9.94 1.26 -4.22
CA LYS A 55 -11.09 1.74 -5.00
C LYS A 55 -10.62 2.81 -5.97
N PRO A 56 -9.99 2.43 -7.09
CA PRO A 56 -9.55 3.38 -8.11
C PRO A 56 -10.72 4.20 -8.68
N PRO A 57 -10.47 5.39 -9.23
CA PRO A 57 -11.49 6.15 -9.96
C PRO A 57 -12.13 5.31 -11.07
N GLY A 58 -13.44 5.46 -11.24
CA GLY A 58 -14.20 4.69 -12.22
C GLY A 58 -14.53 3.25 -11.81
N SER A 59 -14.13 2.83 -10.59
CA SER A 59 -14.55 1.54 -10.05
C SER A 59 -16.07 1.46 -9.92
N ARG A 60 -16.63 0.27 -10.23
CA ARG A 60 -18.05 -0.01 -9.99
C ARG A 60 -18.37 0.20 -8.49
N GLU A 61 -19.59 0.66 -8.21
CA GLU A 61 -20.08 0.83 -6.86
C GLU A 61 -20.10 -0.48 -6.05
N CYS A 62 -19.73 -0.40 -4.78
CA CYS A 62 -19.65 -1.56 -3.87
C CYS A 62 -20.99 -2.34 -3.84
N GLY A 63 -22.12 -1.67 -3.67
CA GLY A 63 -23.45 -2.30 -3.65
C GLY A 63 -23.89 -2.95 -4.96
N LYS A 64 -23.12 -2.75 -6.05
CA LYS A 64 -23.33 -3.37 -7.37
C LYS A 64 -22.25 -4.41 -7.71
N GLY A 65 -21.60 -4.96 -6.68
CA GLY A 65 -20.52 -5.94 -6.85
C GLY A 65 -19.18 -5.33 -7.30
N GLY A 66 -18.96 -4.05 -7.01
CA GLY A 66 -17.71 -3.36 -7.27
C GLY A 66 -16.80 -3.29 -6.03
N SER A 67 -15.79 -2.43 -6.11
CA SER A 67 -14.82 -2.24 -5.03
C SER A 67 -15.42 -1.47 -3.85
N CYS A 68 -15.25 -2.02 -2.64
CA CYS A 68 -15.66 -1.42 -1.36
C CYS A 68 -14.52 -0.72 -0.62
N GLY A 69 -13.34 -0.61 -1.24
CA GLY A 69 -12.16 -0.01 -0.64
C GLY A 69 -12.25 1.51 -0.47
N VAL A 70 -11.12 2.10 -0.15
CA VAL A 70 -11.00 3.55 0.07
C VAL A 70 -11.04 4.29 -1.27
N PRO A 71 -11.94 5.27 -1.47
CA PRO A 71 -12.02 6.02 -2.72
C PRO A 71 -10.66 6.63 -3.12
N ASN A 72 -10.31 6.50 -4.40
CA ASN A 72 -9.07 6.97 -5.03
C ASN A 72 -7.79 6.30 -4.52
N LEU A 73 -7.90 5.25 -3.73
CA LEU A 73 -6.76 4.46 -3.30
C LEU A 73 -6.44 3.36 -4.32
N ILE A 74 -5.18 3.27 -4.70
CA ILE A 74 -4.60 2.16 -5.45
C ILE A 74 -3.55 1.52 -4.55
N ALA A 75 -3.89 0.39 -3.95
CA ALA A 75 -2.95 -0.40 -3.16
C ALA A 75 -2.33 -1.51 -3.99
N SER A 76 -1.08 -1.87 -3.69
CA SER A 76 -0.35 -2.93 -4.36
C SER A 76 0.51 -3.74 -3.40
N ALA A 77 0.52 -5.05 -3.59
CA ALA A 77 1.46 -5.95 -2.93
C ALA A 77 2.80 -5.93 -3.68
N VAL A 78 3.87 -5.71 -2.95
CA VAL A 78 5.23 -5.62 -3.50
C VAL A 78 6.06 -6.78 -2.97
N SER A 79 6.63 -7.57 -3.87
CA SER A 79 7.56 -8.65 -3.50
C SER A 79 8.80 -8.10 -2.80
N SER A 80 9.30 -8.86 -1.82
CA SER A 80 10.47 -8.48 -1.02
C SER A 80 11.20 -9.72 -0.51
N ARG A 81 12.24 -9.50 0.26
CA ARG A 81 12.98 -10.55 0.98
C ARG A 81 12.40 -10.87 2.36
N GLY A 82 11.17 -10.39 2.67
CA GLY A 82 10.44 -10.69 3.89
C GLY A 82 10.60 -9.62 4.98
N SER A 83 10.41 -10.03 6.23
CA SER A 83 10.20 -9.15 7.39
C SER A 83 11.23 -8.04 7.57
N VAL A 84 12.51 -8.37 7.56
CA VAL A 84 13.60 -7.39 7.76
C VAL A 84 13.65 -6.37 6.62
N ASP A 85 13.48 -6.82 5.37
CA ASP A 85 13.45 -5.95 4.20
C ASP A 85 12.24 -5.01 4.24
N ASN A 86 11.08 -5.53 4.61
CA ASN A 86 9.86 -4.74 4.73
C ASN A 86 9.98 -3.65 5.80
N VAL A 87 10.45 -4.01 6.99
CA VAL A 87 10.61 -3.06 8.08
C VAL A 87 11.62 -1.96 7.71
N ASN A 88 12.76 -2.32 7.12
CA ASN A 88 13.73 -1.32 6.65
C ASN A 88 13.14 -0.40 5.57
N ALA A 89 12.35 -0.94 4.64
CA ALA A 89 11.70 -0.15 3.59
C ALA A 89 10.64 0.81 4.15
N ILE A 90 9.93 0.43 5.23
CA ILE A 90 8.98 1.30 5.93
C ILE A 90 9.75 2.43 6.66
N ILE A 91 10.79 2.08 7.42
CA ILE A 91 11.61 3.06 8.15
C ILE A 91 12.22 4.11 7.20
N SER A 92 12.65 3.68 6.02
CA SER A 92 13.22 4.59 5.01
C SER A 92 12.18 5.34 4.17
N GLY A 93 10.88 5.11 4.39
CA GLY A 93 9.80 5.75 3.63
C GLY A 93 9.58 5.18 2.22
N LEU A 94 10.26 4.10 1.84
CA LEU A 94 10.09 3.45 0.53
C LEU A 94 8.78 2.68 0.41
N ARG A 95 8.16 2.29 1.52
CA ARG A 95 6.88 1.57 1.58
C ARG A 95 5.99 2.13 2.66
N ASN A 96 4.68 2.05 2.43
CA ASN A 96 3.69 2.54 3.39
C ASN A 96 3.43 1.52 4.51
N SER A 97 3.50 0.22 4.18
CA SER A 97 3.28 -0.89 5.10
C SER A 97 4.00 -2.15 4.65
N GLY A 98 3.97 -3.20 5.46
CA GLY A 98 4.53 -4.48 5.09
C GLY A 98 4.26 -5.56 6.13
N PHE A 99 4.37 -6.80 5.68
CA PHE A 99 4.32 -7.96 6.54
C PHE A 99 5.63 -8.08 7.32
N ALA A 100 5.53 -8.38 8.59
CA ALA A 100 6.68 -8.69 9.42
C ALA A 100 6.31 -9.72 10.48
N GLN A 101 7.25 -10.59 10.81
CA GLN A 101 7.19 -11.41 12.00
C GLN A 101 7.23 -10.52 13.24
N SER A 102 6.57 -10.93 14.30
CA SER A 102 6.41 -10.15 15.53
C SER A 102 7.76 -9.85 16.22
N ASP A 103 8.69 -10.79 16.19
CA ASP A 103 10.05 -10.63 16.69
C ASP A 103 10.84 -9.57 15.93
N VAL A 104 10.79 -9.60 14.59
CA VAL A 104 11.45 -8.60 13.73
C VAL A 104 10.86 -7.21 13.97
N ALA A 105 9.53 -7.08 14.09
CA ALA A 105 8.88 -5.82 14.40
C ALA A 105 9.29 -5.29 15.78
N TYR A 106 9.36 -6.17 16.79
CA TYR A 106 9.84 -5.85 18.13
C TYR A 106 11.31 -5.40 18.12
N TRP A 107 12.19 -6.12 17.44
CA TRP A 107 13.60 -5.76 17.32
C TRP A 107 13.80 -4.42 16.64
N ALA A 108 13.04 -4.13 15.61
CA ALA A 108 13.10 -2.83 14.95
C ALA A 108 12.66 -1.69 15.89
N TYR A 109 11.59 -1.91 16.66
CA TYR A 109 11.10 -0.92 17.61
C TYR A 109 12.05 -0.68 18.78
N THR A 110 12.78 -1.71 19.21
CA THR A 110 13.71 -1.66 20.36
C THR A 110 15.17 -1.43 19.98
N GLY A 111 15.57 -1.65 18.74
CA GLY A 111 16.97 -1.60 18.31
C GLY A 111 17.78 -2.82 18.78
N THR A 112 17.13 -4.00 18.86
CA THR A 112 17.74 -5.24 19.33
C THR A 112 17.72 -6.34 18.26
N GLY A 113 18.24 -7.53 18.57
CA GLY A 113 18.24 -8.69 17.69
C GLY A 113 18.84 -8.39 16.30
N THR A 114 18.12 -8.69 15.24
CA THR A 114 18.59 -8.43 13.87
C THR A 114 18.69 -6.94 13.50
N MET A 115 18.23 -6.06 14.38
CA MET A 115 18.28 -4.61 14.24
C MET A 115 19.30 -3.96 15.19
N GLU A 116 20.12 -4.76 15.88
CA GLU A 116 21.16 -4.26 16.77
C GLU A 116 22.13 -3.33 16.02
N GLY A 117 22.51 -2.22 16.67
CA GLY A 117 23.36 -1.19 16.08
C GLY A 117 22.62 -0.18 15.18
N LYS A 118 21.30 -0.32 15.00
CA LYS A 118 20.45 0.67 14.34
C LYS A 118 19.66 1.47 15.37
N GLU A 119 19.30 2.69 14.98
CA GLU A 119 18.39 3.51 15.77
C GLU A 119 17.02 2.83 15.92
N PRO A 120 16.46 2.76 17.14
CA PRO A 120 15.14 2.20 17.39
C PRO A 120 14.05 2.93 16.60
N ALA A 121 13.25 2.20 15.83
CA ALA A 121 12.17 2.74 15.01
C ALA A 121 10.90 3.00 15.85
N LYS A 122 10.92 4.02 16.71
CA LYS A 122 9.84 4.32 17.67
C LYS A 122 8.53 4.76 16.99
N ASP A 123 8.57 5.16 15.73
CA ASP A 123 7.39 5.53 14.95
C ASP A 123 6.74 4.33 14.24
N LEU A 124 7.35 3.15 14.28
CA LEU A 124 6.76 1.93 13.74
C LEU A 124 5.48 1.57 14.51
N ARG A 125 4.42 1.20 13.79
CA ARG A 125 3.14 0.80 14.37
C ARG A 125 2.66 -0.51 13.76
N THR A 126 2.13 -1.39 14.60
CA THR A 126 1.41 -2.60 14.18
C THR A 126 -0.02 -2.23 13.81
N ILE A 127 -0.46 -2.62 12.62
CA ILE A 127 -1.83 -2.42 12.15
C ILE A 127 -2.73 -3.56 12.63
N ALA A 128 -2.29 -4.81 12.42
CA ALA A 128 -3.04 -6.01 12.80
C ALA A 128 -2.11 -7.21 12.94
N ALA A 129 -2.50 -8.17 13.79
CA ALA A 129 -1.99 -9.54 13.76
C ALA A 129 -2.85 -10.36 12.80
N LEU A 130 -2.25 -10.95 11.77
CA LEU A 130 -2.97 -11.60 10.68
C LEU A 130 -3.08 -13.11 10.86
N PHE A 131 -1.97 -13.80 11.12
CA PHE A 131 -1.92 -15.24 11.31
C PHE A 131 -0.67 -15.65 12.10
N GLN A 132 -0.67 -16.86 12.63
CA GLN A 132 0.46 -17.44 13.33
C GLN A 132 1.44 -18.06 12.34
N GLU A 133 2.73 -17.86 12.56
CA GLU A 133 3.81 -18.54 11.85
C GLU A 133 4.51 -19.51 12.78
N HIS A 134 4.53 -20.79 12.39
CA HIS A 134 5.21 -21.82 13.14
C HIS A 134 6.66 -21.94 12.70
N ILE A 135 7.57 -22.06 13.66
CA ILE A 135 8.97 -22.34 13.37
C ILE A 135 9.12 -23.86 13.13
N HIS A 136 9.63 -24.22 11.98
CA HIS A 136 9.96 -25.60 11.65
C HIS A 136 11.47 -25.78 11.60
N LEU A 137 12.00 -26.61 12.50
CA LEU A 137 13.40 -27.04 12.43
C LEU A 137 13.49 -28.30 11.62
N VAL A 138 14.28 -28.27 10.56
CA VAL A 138 14.45 -29.41 9.66
C VAL A 138 15.92 -29.79 9.58
N ALA A 139 16.24 -31.07 9.77
CA ALA A 139 17.58 -31.60 9.63
C ALA A 139 17.60 -32.78 8.66
N LEU A 140 18.70 -32.95 7.94
CA LEU A 140 18.88 -34.12 7.11
C LEU A 140 19.08 -35.36 8.01
N LYS A 141 18.48 -36.51 7.64
CA LYS A 141 18.62 -37.76 8.37
C LYS A 141 20.10 -38.14 8.63
N LYS A 142 20.99 -37.86 7.68
CA LYS A 142 22.43 -38.11 7.77
C LYS A 142 23.23 -37.12 8.61
N SER A 143 22.61 -36.05 9.12
CA SER A 143 23.30 -35.03 9.93
C SER A 143 23.57 -35.45 11.36
N ASN A 144 23.00 -36.58 11.81
CA ASN A 144 23.09 -37.08 13.19
C ASN A 144 22.55 -36.10 14.27
N ILE A 145 21.74 -35.12 13.87
CA ILE A 145 21.01 -34.24 14.78
C ILE A 145 19.74 -34.96 15.22
N ASN A 146 19.67 -35.37 16.47
CA ASN A 146 18.57 -36.16 17.03
C ASN A 146 17.73 -35.39 18.05
N SER A 147 18.19 -34.23 18.49
CA SER A 147 17.47 -33.34 19.43
C SER A 147 17.95 -31.90 19.26
N VAL A 148 17.16 -30.98 19.78
CA VAL A 148 17.46 -29.54 19.92
C VAL A 148 17.76 -29.27 21.35
#